data_31f69b712849a0b2219c7ee2cbff82c0
#
_entry.id   31f69b712849a0b2219c7ee2cbff82c0
#
_cell.length_a   1.000
_cell.length_b   1.000
_cell.length_c   1.000
_cell.angle_alpha   90.00
_cell.angle_beta   90.00
_cell.angle_gamma   90.00
#
_symmetry.space_group_name_H-M   'P 1'
#
loop_
_entity.id
_entity.type
_entity.pdbx_description
1 polymer ?
#
loop_
_entity_poly.entity_id
_entity_poly.type
_entity_poly.pdbx_seq_one_letter_code
_entity_poly.pdbx_strand_id
1 'polypeptide(L)'
;MNQHYLQLYADFIVKVGVNVRPRQNFIVRCPVTMPDFAHACVRAGYEAGAKTVVVRWEDDKLTRLNMELADEKDLTAMKPYELRSYLDYAEDPDGCCTLAIHAEDPEALAGLDAGKLNRVNLARRTFMKPWQEYTMNDRVQWCVAAVPAPGWAAKVFPELPLDEAVEKLWALIFG
;
A
#
# COMPACT_ATOMS: atom_id res chain seq x y z
N MET A 1 6.57 -8.21 -17.77
CA MET A 1 5.13 -8.18 -17.35
C MET A 1 4.29 -7.51 -18.43
N ASN A 2 3.16 -8.09 -18.82
CA ASN A 2 2.30 -7.52 -19.86
C ASN A 2 1.44 -6.40 -19.26
N GLN A 3 1.55 -5.16 -19.78
CA GLN A 3 0.77 -4.00 -19.31
C GLN A 3 -0.75 -4.23 -19.35
N HIS A 4 -1.21 -5.10 -20.25
CA HIS A 4 -2.62 -5.47 -20.34
C HIS A 4 -3.11 -6.18 -19.06
N TYR A 5 -2.34 -7.15 -18.55
CA TYR A 5 -2.69 -7.83 -17.29
C TYR A 5 -2.64 -6.91 -16.07
N LEU A 6 -1.69 -5.98 -16.04
CA LEU A 6 -1.64 -4.96 -14.98
C LEU A 6 -2.91 -4.14 -14.94
N GLN A 7 -3.37 -3.66 -16.11
CA GLN A 7 -4.58 -2.85 -16.19
C GLN A 7 -5.82 -3.67 -15.81
N LEU A 8 -5.95 -4.90 -16.29
CA LEU A 8 -7.07 -5.79 -15.92
C LEU A 8 -7.14 -6.03 -14.41
N TYR A 9 -5.99 -6.28 -13.79
CA TYR A 9 -5.94 -6.51 -12.35
C TYR A 9 -6.25 -5.24 -11.56
N ALA A 10 -5.72 -4.09 -11.98
CA ALA A 10 -6.05 -2.80 -11.39
C ALA A 10 -7.56 -2.49 -11.51
N ASP A 11 -8.15 -2.71 -12.69
CA ASP A 11 -9.59 -2.54 -12.92
C ASP A 11 -10.43 -3.41 -12.00
N PHE A 12 -10.07 -4.69 -11.87
CA PHE A 12 -10.77 -5.61 -10.97
C PHE A 12 -10.68 -5.17 -9.52
N ILE A 13 -9.47 -4.84 -9.04
CA ILE A 13 -9.26 -4.43 -7.64
C ILE A 13 -9.99 -3.12 -7.34
N VAL A 14 -9.90 -2.14 -8.23
CA VAL A 14 -10.44 -0.80 -8.01
C VAL A 14 -11.97 -0.79 -8.15
N LYS A 15 -12.49 -1.41 -9.22
CA LYS A 15 -13.93 -1.35 -9.55
C LYS A 15 -14.75 -2.40 -8.78
N VAL A 16 -14.14 -3.53 -8.39
CA VAL A 16 -14.82 -4.62 -7.66
C VAL A 16 -14.33 -4.73 -6.22
N GLY A 17 -13.01 -4.82 -6.00
CA GLY A 17 -12.42 -5.01 -4.67
C GLY A 17 -12.66 -3.83 -3.75
N VAL A 18 -12.19 -2.64 -4.11
CA VAL A 18 -12.44 -1.38 -3.38
C VAL A 18 -13.86 -0.89 -3.63
N ASN A 19 -14.39 -1.12 -4.83
CA ASN A 19 -15.68 -0.63 -5.29
C ASN A 19 -15.77 0.90 -5.18
N VAL A 20 -14.82 1.58 -5.82
CA VAL A 20 -14.76 3.06 -5.85
C VAL A 20 -16.08 3.62 -6.38
N ARG A 21 -16.67 4.53 -5.63
CA ARG A 21 -17.93 5.18 -6.02
C ARG A 21 -17.68 6.54 -6.65
N PRO A 22 -18.59 7.01 -7.51
CA PRO A 22 -18.50 8.36 -8.07
C PRO A 22 -18.33 9.42 -6.98
N ARG A 23 -17.41 10.36 -7.21
CA ARG A 23 -17.04 11.47 -6.33
C ARG A 23 -16.28 11.10 -5.05
N GLN A 24 -16.06 9.84 -4.72
CA GLN A 24 -15.20 9.50 -3.57
C GLN A 24 -13.74 9.93 -3.78
N ASN A 25 -13.07 10.25 -2.69
CA ASN A 25 -11.63 10.38 -2.64
C ASN A 25 -11.01 8.98 -2.56
N PHE A 26 -10.10 8.64 -3.45
CA PHE A 26 -9.46 7.33 -3.49
C PHE A 26 -8.01 7.42 -3.03
N ILE A 27 -7.67 6.72 -1.95
CA ILE A 27 -6.31 6.70 -1.39
C ILE A 27 -5.67 5.35 -1.74
N VAL A 28 -4.58 5.40 -2.49
CA VAL A 28 -3.78 4.22 -2.87
C VAL A 28 -2.47 4.26 -2.10
N ARG A 29 -2.19 3.25 -1.28
CA ARG A 29 -0.87 3.02 -0.68
C ARG A 29 -0.13 2.02 -1.55
N CYS A 30 1.05 2.38 -2.03
CA CYS A 30 1.78 1.56 -2.99
C CYS A 30 3.30 1.65 -2.74
N PRO A 31 4.01 0.52 -2.77
CA PRO A 31 5.46 0.53 -2.77
C PRO A 31 6.02 1.30 -3.96
N VAL A 32 7.07 2.10 -3.73
CA VAL A 32 7.76 2.88 -4.79
C VAL A 32 8.32 2.01 -5.91
N THR A 33 8.46 0.71 -5.67
CA THR A 33 8.92 -0.27 -6.65
C THR A 33 7.86 -0.67 -7.68
N MET A 34 6.59 -0.24 -7.47
CA MET A 34 5.44 -0.63 -8.31
C MET A 34 4.72 0.58 -8.96
N PRO A 35 5.45 1.54 -9.57
CA PRO A 35 4.83 2.76 -10.07
C PRO A 35 3.83 2.49 -11.21
N ASP A 36 4.12 1.54 -12.09
CA ASP A 36 3.23 1.21 -13.21
C ASP A 36 1.87 0.68 -12.74
N PHE A 37 1.88 -0.13 -11.66
CA PHE A 37 0.64 -0.63 -11.07
C PHE A 37 -0.14 0.48 -10.36
N ALA A 38 0.55 1.38 -9.65
CA ALA A 38 -0.09 2.56 -9.08
C ALA A 38 -0.75 3.43 -10.15
N HIS A 39 -0.07 3.67 -11.29
CA HIS A 39 -0.62 4.42 -12.41
C HIS A 39 -1.87 3.74 -12.99
N ALA A 40 -1.87 2.41 -13.12
CA ALA A 40 -3.05 1.66 -13.56
C ALA A 40 -4.22 1.81 -12.58
N CYS A 41 -3.97 1.74 -11.26
CA CYS A 41 -4.98 1.98 -10.23
C CYS A 41 -5.52 3.42 -10.25
N VAL A 42 -4.66 4.42 -10.47
CA VAL A 42 -5.07 5.83 -10.61
C VAL A 42 -6.01 5.99 -11.79
N ARG A 43 -5.67 5.43 -12.95
CA ARG A 43 -6.52 5.44 -14.16
C ARG A 43 -7.87 4.80 -13.86
N ALA A 44 -7.88 3.58 -13.32
CA ALA A 44 -9.09 2.85 -12.97
C ALA A 44 -9.97 3.61 -11.96
N GLY A 45 -9.35 4.32 -11.00
CA GLY A 45 -10.05 5.15 -10.02
C GLY A 45 -10.79 6.32 -10.68
N TYR A 46 -10.13 7.05 -11.56
CA TYR A 46 -10.80 8.14 -12.30
C TYR A 46 -11.87 7.64 -13.27
N GLU A 47 -11.63 6.50 -13.92
CA GLU A 47 -12.65 5.86 -14.78
C GLU A 47 -13.87 5.38 -13.98
N ALA A 48 -13.69 5.00 -12.71
CA ALA A 48 -14.79 4.69 -11.79
C ALA A 48 -15.50 5.95 -11.24
N GLY A 49 -15.00 7.15 -11.56
CA GLY A 49 -15.59 8.43 -11.17
C GLY A 49 -15.06 9.02 -9.87
N ALA A 50 -13.88 8.58 -9.40
CA ALA A 50 -13.27 9.18 -8.22
C ALA A 50 -13.13 10.70 -8.35
N LYS A 51 -13.36 11.44 -7.26
CA LYS A 51 -13.18 12.90 -7.17
C LYS A 51 -11.70 13.26 -7.23
N THR A 52 -10.90 12.56 -6.44
CA THR A 52 -9.44 12.65 -6.43
C THR A 52 -8.85 11.27 -6.20
N VAL A 53 -7.65 11.05 -6.75
CA VAL A 53 -6.85 9.86 -6.43
C VAL A 53 -5.52 10.30 -5.86
N VAL A 54 -5.21 9.84 -4.66
CA VAL A 54 -3.98 10.16 -3.94
C VAL A 54 -3.14 8.92 -3.80
N VAL A 55 -1.91 8.93 -4.32
CA VAL A 55 -0.95 7.85 -4.12
C VAL A 55 -0.03 8.19 -2.94
N ARG A 56 0.02 7.29 -1.97
CA ARG A 56 0.94 7.32 -0.84
C ARG A 56 2.01 6.26 -1.04
N TRP A 57 3.20 6.73 -1.34
CA TRP A 57 4.32 5.85 -1.61
C TRP A 57 4.91 5.29 -0.31
N GLU A 58 5.22 4.01 -0.34
CA GLU A 58 5.91 3.29 0.72
C GLU A 58 7.27 2.82 0.19
N ASP A 59 8.33 3.05 0.98
CA ASP A 59 9.70 2.72 0.58
C ASP A 59 10.40 1.98 1.74
N ASP A 60 10.63 0.69 1.53
CA ASP A 60 11.29 -0.18 2.50
C ASP A 60 12.75 0.24 2.75
N LYS A 61 13.44 0.73 1.70
CA LYS A 61 14.82 1.21 1.84
C LYS A 61 14.88 2.46 2.70
N LEU A 62 13.95 3.41 2.49
CA LEU A 62 13.84 4.60 3.33
C LEU A 62 13.46 4.22 4.77
N THR A 63 12.54 3.27 4.94
CA THR A 63 12.17 2.75 6.26
C THR A 63 13.37 2.15 6.97
N ARG A 64 14.17 1.34 6.27
CA ARG A 64 15.41 0.77 6.80
C ARG A 64 16.41 1.85 7.23
N LEU A 65 16.68 2.83 6.36
CA LEU A 65 17.60 3.94 6.67
C LEU A 65 17.14 4.74 7.90
N ASN A 66 15.84 5.00 8.01
CA ASN A 66 15.28 5.68 9.18
C ASN A 66 15.50 4.86 10.47
N MET A 67 15.28 3.55 10.40
CA MET A 67 15.51 2.68 11.57
C MET A 67 16.98 2.60 11.97
N GLU A 68 17.90 2.64 11.01
CA GLU A 68 19.34 2.59 11.26
C GLU A 68 19.90 3.91 11.79
N LEU A 69 19.46 5.04 11.24
CA LEU A 69 20.14 6.34 11.38
C LEU A 69 19.43 7.31 12.34
N ALA A 70 18.11 7.25 12.45
CA ALA A 70 17.36 8.21 13.25
C ALA A 70 17.24 7.75 14.72
N ASP A 71 17.16 8.71 15.63
CA ASP A 71 16.85 8.45 17.02
C ASP A 71 15.42 7.91 17.16
N GLU A 72 15.25 6.89 18.01
CA GLU A 72 13.94 6.28 18.27
C GLU A 72 12.90 7.28 18.76
N LYS A 73 13.31 8.21 19.63
CA LYS A 73 12.42 9.27 20.15
C LYS A 73 11.81 10.12 19.03
N ASP A 74 12.57 10.37 17.94
CA ASP A 74 12.13 11.19 16.83
C ASP A 74 11.22 10.37 15.90
N LEU A 75 11.51 9.07 15.72
CA LEU A 75 10.65 8.16 14.95
C LEU A 75 9.30 7.90 15.61
N THR A 76 9.23 8.00 16.94
CA THR A 76 7.98 7.81 17.70
C THR A 76 7.18 9.11 17.89
N ALA A 77 7.79 10.28 17.62
CA ALA A 77 7.17 11.59 17.76
C ALA A 77 6.34 11.97 16.51
N MET A 78 5.27 11.21 16.26
CA MET A 78 4.38 11.43 15.12
C MET A 78 3.80 12.84 15.07
N LYS A 79 3.66 13.39 13.87
CA LYS A 79 3.13 14.76 13.67
C LYS A 79 1.62 14.72 13.36
N PRO A 80 0.82 15.64 13.93
CA PRO A 80 -0.63 15.64 13.75
C PRO A 80 -1.09 15.65 12.29
N TYR A 81 -0.36 16.30 11.38
CA TYR A 81 -0.70 16.34 9.96
C TYR A 81 -0.68 14.95 9.29
N GLU A 82 0.11 14.01 9.81
CA GLU A 82 0.18 12.64 9.27
C GLU A 82 -1.17 11.93 9.44
N LEU A 83 -1.78 12.05 10.61
CA LEU A 83 -3.11 11.50 10.86
C LEU A 83 -4.19 12.32 10.13
N ARG A 84 -4.12 13.66 10.22
CA ARG A 84 -5.09 14.55 9.55
C ARG A 84 -5.13 14.31 8.05
N SER A 85 -4.01 14.00 7.44
CA SER A 85 -3.93 13.69 6.01
C SER A 85 -4.78 12.48 5.57
N TYR A 86 -5.25 11.64 6.51
CA TYR A 86 -6.22 10.57 6.26
C TYR A 86 -7.62 10.97 6.71
N LEU A 87 -7.73 11.56 7.91
CA LEU A 87 -9.03 11.92 8.49
C LEU A 87 -9.74 12.97 7.66
N ASP A 88 -9.02 13.95 7.09
CA ASP A 88 -9.62 14.97 6.23
C ASP A 88 -10.33 14.38 5.01
N TYR A 89 -9.83 13.25 4.46
CA TYR A 89 -10.51 12.52 3.41
C TYR A 89 -11.69 11.69 3.91
N ALA A 90 -11.58 11.09 5.10
CA ALA A 90 -12.66 10.29 5.68
C ALA A 90 -13.86 11.17 6.11
N GLU A 91 -13.57 12.40 6.54
CA GLU A 91 -14.54 13.39 6.98
C GLU A 91 -15.09 14.26 5.83
N ASP A 92 -14.54 14.14 4.61
CA ASP A 92 -15.05 14.81 3.41
C ASP A 92 -16.52 14.36 3.15
N PRO A 93 -17.44 15.26 2.77
CA PRO A 93 -18.83 14.90 2.47
C PRO A 93 -18.99 13.81 1.40
N ASP A 94 -18.09 13.75 0.44
CA ASP A 94 -18.07 12.71 -0.60
C ASP A 94 -17.42 11.40 -0.09
N GLY A 95 -16.80 11.43 1.10
CA GLY A 95 -16.12 10.30 1.74
C GLY A 95 -14.84 9.86 1.01
N CYS A 96 -14.26 8.77 1.48
CA CYS A 96 -13.11 8.16 0.83
C CYS A 96 -13.20 6.63 0.80
N CYS A 97 -12.31 6.04 -0.01
CA CYS A 97 -12.00 4.62 0.01
C CYS A 97 -10.49 4.43 -0.09
N THR A 98 -9.98 3.27 0.31
CA THR A 98 -8.53 3.03 0.34
C THR A 98 -8.15 1.66 -0.20
N LEU A 99 -7.04 1.63 -0.93
CA LEU A 99 -6.38 0.43 -1.41
C LEU A 99 -4.97 0.37 -0.82
N ALA A 100 -4.62 -0.74 -0.19
CA ALA A 100 -3.25 -1.04 0.20
C ALA A 100 -2.66 -2.11 -0.74
N ILE A 101 -1.57 -1.77 -1.42
CA ILE A 101 -0.85 -2.67 -2.31
C ILE A 101 0.32 -3.25 -1.54
N HIS A 102 0.33 -4.57 -1.38
CA HIS A 102 1.43 -5.32 -0.79
C HIS A 102 2.32 -5.91 -1.89
N ALA A 103 3.54 -5.43 -1.92
CA ALA A 103 4.61 -5.89 -2.81
C ALA A 103 5.98 -5.73 -2.11
N GLU A 104 5.98 -5.86 -0.78
CA GLU A 104 7.17 -5.68 0.06
C GLU A 104 8.13 -6.86 -0.12
N ASP A 105 9.41 -6.56 0.06
CA ASP A 105 10.43 -7.59 0.22
C ASP A 105 10.38 -8.11 1.66
N PRO A 106 10.10 -9.41 1.89
CA PRO A 106 10.05 -9.98 3.24
C PRO A 106 11.37 -9.83 4.03
N GLU A 107 12.49 -9.64 3.34
CA GLU A 107 13.82 -9.49 3.93
C GLU A 107 14.25 -8.01 4.07
N ALA A 108 13.44 -7.05 3.64
CA ALA A 108 13.80 -5.63 3.59
C ALA A 108 14.29 -5.08 4.95
N LEU A 109 13.71 -5.56 6.04
CA LEU A 109 14.02 -5.12 7.41
C LEU A 109 14.81 -6.16 8.21
N ALA A 110 15.32 -7.21 7.56
CA ALA A 110 16.10 -8.24 8.24
C ALA A 110 17.39 -7.65 8.85
N GLY A 111 17.75 -8.11 10.06
CA GLY A 111 18.95 -7.68 10.77
C GLY A 111 18.85 -6.34 11.51
N LEU A 112 17.72 -5.63 11.44
CA LEU A 112 17.46 -4.44 12.25
C LEU A 112 17.19 -4.80 13.72
N ASP A 113 17.37 -3.83 14.63
CA ASP A 113 16.95 -3.98 16.03
C ASP A 113 15.43 -4.20 16.10
N ALA A 114 15.04 -5.44 16.37
CA ALA A 114 13.65 -5.84 16.48
C ALA A 114 12.91 -5.11 17.63
N GLY A 115 13.62 -4.75 18.71
CA GLY A 115 13.05 -3.99 19.83
C GLY A 115 12.67 -2.57 19.40
N LYS A 116 13.61 -1.85 18.75
CA LYS A 116 13.36 -0.51 18.19
C LYS A 116 12.23 -0.54 17.17
N LEU A 117 12.28 -1.50 16.23
CA LEU A 117 11.25 -1.66 15.18
C LEU A 117 9.85 -1.86 15.80
N ASN A 118 9.73 -2.74 16.82
CA ASN A 118 8.46 -2.99 17.49
C ASN A 118 7.92 -1.75 18.21
N ARG A 119 8.78 -0.98 18.90
CA ARG A 119 8.36 0.24 19.62
C ARG A 119 7.89 1.33 18.65
N VAL A 120 8.62 1.54 17.55
CA VAL A 120 8.23 2.50 16.51
C VAL A 120 6.90 2.10 15.85
N ASN A 121 6.75 0.82 15.49
CA ASN A 121 5.51 0.31 14.91
C ASN A 121 4.32 0.42 15.87
N LEU A 122 4.54 0.16 17.17
CA LEU A 122 3.50 0.32 18.19
C LEU A 122 3.08 1.79 18.34
N ALA A 123 4.05 2.71 18.40
CA ALA A 123 3.76 4.14 18.45
C ALA A 123 2.96 4.60 17.24
N ARG A 124 3.35 4.19 16.02
CA ARG A 124 2.63 4.49 14.79
C ARG A 124 1.21 3.93 14.79
N ARG A 125 1.05 2.66 15.16
CA ARG A 125 -0.28 2.02 15.25
C ARG A 125 -1.18 2.75 16.25
N THR A 126 -0.66 3.10 17.43
CA THR A 126 -1.40 3.84 18.45
C THR A 126 -1.82 5.21 17.95
N PHE A 127 -0.91 5.93 17.30
CA PHE A 127 -1.19 7.26 16.74
C PHE A 127 -2.24 7.21 15.62
N MET A 128 -2.18 6.18 14.76
CA MET A 128 -3.10 6.00 13.64
C MET A 128 -4.43 5.33 14.02
N LYS A 129 -4.65 5.01 15.31
CA LYS A 129 -5.87 4.36 15.77
C LYS A 129 -7.17 5.07 15.33
N PRO A 130 -7.29 6.42 15.35
CA PRO A 130 -8.50 7.09 14.86
C PRO A 130 -8.80 6.80 13.39
N TRP A 131 -7.78 6.70 12.54
CA TRP A 131 -7.96 6.27 11.15
C TRP A 131 -8.37 4.80 11.04
N GLN A 132 -7.74 3.92 11.83
CA GLN A 132 -8.09 2.49 11.84
C GLN A 132 -9.56 2.26 12.26
N GLU A 133 -10.13 3.10 13.12
CA GLU A 133 -11.55 3.02 13.50
C GLU A 133 -12.49 3.27 12.31
N TYR A 134 -12.10 4.07 11.33
CA TYR A 134 -12.89 4.25 10.10
C TYR A 134 -12.91 2.98 9.25
N THR A 135 -11.78 2.31 9.11
CA THR A 135 -11.67 1.07 8.30
C THR A 135 -12.25 -0.14 9.03
N MET A 136 -11.96 -0.31 10.32
CA MET A 136 -12.42 -1.46 11.10
C MET A 136 -13.92 -1.46 11.41
N ASN A 137 -14.58 -0.30 11.37
CA ASN A 137 -16.01 -0.16 11.56
C ASN A 137 -16.78 0.07 10.24
N ASP A 138 -16.17 -0.30 9.11
CA ASP A 138 -16.74 -0.23 7.76
C ASP A 138 -17.28 1.17 7.37
N ARG A 139 -16.72 2.23 7.97
CA ARG A 139 -17.07 3.62 7.66
C ARG A 139 -16.34 4.12 6.40
N VAL A 140 -15.25 3.47 6.04
CA VAL A 140 -14.45 3.69 4.83
C VAL A 140 -14.25 2.34 4.15
N GLN A 141 -14.56 2.26 2.86
CA GLN A 141 -14.29 1.06 2.06
C GLN A 141 -12.78 0.85 1.95
N TRP A 142 -12.35 -0.38 2.13
CA TRP A 142 -10.94 -0.73 2.02
C TRP A 142 -10.73 -2.05 1.28
N CYS A 143 -9.59 -2.16 0.62
CA CYS A 143 -9.13 -3.39 0.00
C CYS A 143 -7.62 -3.52 0.20
N VAL A 144 -7.16 -4.75 0.30
CA VAL A 144 -5.74 -5.11 0.29
C VAL A 144 -5.50 -6.00 -0.92
N ALA A 145 -4.50 -5.68 -1.71
CA ALA A 145 -4.13 -6.48 -2.87
C ALA A 145 -2.62 -6.75 -2.87
N ALA A 146 -2.24 -7.96 -3.20
CA ALA A 146 -0.84 -8.33 -3.37
C ALA A 146 -0.45 -8.22 -4.84
N VAL A 147 0.76 -7.70 -5.09
CA VAL A 147 1.35 -7.60 -6.43
C VAL A 147 2.70 -8.28 -6.41
N PRO A 148 3.00 -9.18 -7.36
CA PRO A 148 4.28 -9.85 -7.44
C PRO A 148 5.45 -8.87 -7.51
N ALA A 149 6.21 -8.81 -6.42
CA ALA A 149 7.45 -8.07 -6.32
C ALA A 149 8.66 -9.00 -6.49
N PRO A 150 9.79 -8.50 -7.01
CA PRO A 150 10.99 -9.31 -7.17
C PRO A 150 11.43 -10.05 -5.91
N GLY A 151 11.50 -9.36 -4.76
CA GLY A 151 11.90 -9.96 -3.48
C GLY A 151 10.94 -11.07 -3.02
N TRP A 152 9.64 -10.85 -3.17
CA TRP A 152 8.63 -11.88 -2.86
C TRP A 152 8.71 -13.06 -3.83
N ALA A 153 8.82 -12.81 -5.13
CA ALA A 153 8.93 -13.85 -6.15
C ALA A 153 10.19 -14.74 -5.94
N ALA A 154 11.33 -14.13 -5.64
CA ALA A 154 12.57 -14.85 -5.33
C ALA A 154 12.43 -15.72 -4.06
N LYS A 155 11.63 -15.30 -3.10
CA LYS A 155 11.39 -16.09 -1.88
C LYS A 155 10.46 -17.29 -2.13
N VAL A 156 9.47 -17.12 -3.03
CA VAL A 156 8.51 -18.19 -3.38
C VAL A 156 9.11 -19.21 -4.34
N PHE A 157 9.93 -18.75 -5.28
CA PHE A 157 10.57 -19.57 -6.31
C PHE A 157 12.09 -19.37 -6.33
N PRO A 158 12.80 -19.79 -5.28
CA PRO A 158 14.25 -19.55 -5.16
C PRO A 158 15.07 -20.26 -6.23
N GLU A 159 14.50 -21.27 -6.90
CA GLU A 159 15.14 -22.06 -7.94
C GLU A 159 15.05 -21.41 -9.33
N LEU A 160 14.24 -20.36 -9.52
CA LEU A 160 14.01 -19.74 -10.82
C LEU A 160 14.81 -18.42 -10.97
N PRO A 161 15.19 -18.09 -12.21
CA PRO A 161 15.60 -16.72 -12.53
C PRO A 161 14.52 -15.71 -12.10
N LEU A 162 14.96 -14.54 -11.64
CA LEU A 162 14.05 -13.55 -11.02
C LEU A 162 12.85 -13.18 -11.91
N ASP A 163 13.10 -12.94 -13.20
CA ASP A 163 12.05 -12.56 -14.15
C ASP A 163 11.02 -13.69 -14.33
N GLU A 164 11.49 -14.94 -14.41
CA GLU A 164 10.61 -16.11 -14.50
C GLU A 164 9.82 -16.33 -13.22
N ALA A 165 10.44 -16.10 -12.05
CA ALA A 165 9.77 -16.18 -10.75
C ALA A 165 8.62 -15.16 -10.65
N VAL A 166 8.85 -13.91 -11.07
CA VAL A 166 7.83 -12.85 -11.10
C VAL A 166 6.70 -13.20 -12.06
N GLU A 167 7.01 -13.68 -13.27
CA GLU A 167 5.98 -14.08 -14.24
C GLU A 167 5.16 -15.27 -13.76
N LYS A 168 5.81 -16.25 -13.13
CA LYS A 168 5.12 -17.39 -12.54
C LYS A 168 4.20 -17.01 -11.40
N LEU A 169 4.61 -16.04 -10.57
CA LEU A 169 3.77 -15.52 -9.49
C LEU A 169 2.56 -14.76 -10.04
N TRP A 170 2.72 -14.00 -11.12
CA TRP A 170 1.60 -13.41 -11.86
C TRP A 170 0.65 -14.46 -12.43
N ALA A 171 1.18 -15.52 -13.01
CA ALA A 171 0.36 -16.59 -13.55
C ALA A 171 -0.52 -17.26 -12.48
N LEU A 172 -0.05 -17.34 -11.21
CA LEU A 172 -0.86 -17.85 -10.10
C LEU A 172 -2.01 -16.90 -9.68
N ILE A 173 -1.90 -15.60 -9.98
CA ILE A 173 -2.96 -14.63 -9.69
C ILE A 173 -4.08 -14.72 -10.75
N PHE A 174 -3.70 -14.99 -12.00
CA PHE A 174 -4.66 -15.05 -13.12
C PHE A 174 -5.11 -16.46 -13.50
N GLY A 175 -4.42 -17.50 -13.01
CA GLY A 175 -4.63 -18.92 -13.32
C GLY A 175 -5.80 -19.52 -12.72
#